data_09edc3bc271dbd277a49941df078dd1a
#
_entry.id   09edc3bc271dbd277a49941df078dd1a
#
_cell.length_a   1.000
_cell.length_b   1.000
_cell.length_c   1.000
_cell.angle_alpha   90.00
_cell.angle_beta   90.00
_cell.angle_gamma   90.00
#
_symmetry.space_group_name_H-M   'P 1'
#
loop_
_entity.id
_entity.type
_entity.pdbx_description
1 polymer ?
#
loop_
_entity_poly.entity_id
_entity_poly.type
_entity_poly.pdbx_seq_one_letter_code
_entity_poly.pdbx_strand_id
1 'polypeptide(L)'
;MMKKKRRYRINWDALKPDPRPKKKRRRHIRKSVLIGFLAIVIGISAIVFVPNYLQEKRLKELGYNQTEISHIRSSGLTSYILQNKYYSPCLAKAILNNSFNQKYVALYLVMSEDNMPDEEDFLLYSRLEDKGYETDQLQNLFQNLSAWEITPLLVFDYQYNEQPYIDDCAANRDQNSASSFTLSNSYVANYAKTAEIASPDEITVLVNKKNLLAADYVPSDLVTVDESYAIADVQMRSEAASAFQEMCAAAASDGAYFYGVLGYRSYEDQKSAWETIALYNGESYAEANAAKEGASEHQSGLAVNIASTYESDKEFTDTEAYQWCKENAASYGFIERYPSGKESITGFTAEPDHYRYVGKDIAQAVAASGLTYDEYYALYLAPWNDETLKPDGLASNHASASASPVSTAQAAAAAAPSASSGSPQ
;
A
#
# COMPACT_ATOMS: atom_id res chain seq x y z
N MET A 1 105.15 3.61 -49.67
CA MET A 1 104.52 2.35 -49.22
C MET A 1 103.07 2.34 -49.67
N MET A 2 102.74 1.69 -50.76
CA MET A 2 101.41 1.65 -51.36
C MET A 2 100.61 0.46 -50.82
N LYS A 3 99.48 0.68 -50.11
CA LYS A 3 98.58 -0.38 -49.69
C LYS A 3 97.66 -0.75 -50.84
N LYS A 4 97.75 -2.04 -51.28
CA LYS A 4 96.86 -2.64 -52.26
C LYS A 4 95.43 -2.74 -51.78
N LYS A 5 94.42 -2.06 -52.42
CA LYS A 5 93.00 -2.25 -52.22
C LYS A 5 92.58 -3.59 -52.79
N ARG A 6 92.06 -4.51 -51.96
CA ARG A 6 91.33 -5.72 -52.40
C ARG A 6 89.98 -5.34 -52.96
N ARG A 7 89.75 -5.64 -54.25
CA ARG A 7 88.41 -5.56 -54.89
C ARG A 7 87.65 -6.84 -54.52
N TYR A 8 86.59 -6.75 -53.82
CA TYR A 8 85.64 -7.86 -53.67
C TYR A 8 84.81 -7.99 -54.97
N ARG A 9 84.81 -9.12 -55.53
CA ARG A 9 83.93 -9.48 -56.66
C ARG A 9 82.63 -10.01 -56.03
N ILE A 10 81.50 -9.32 -56.27
CA ILE A 10 80.19 -9.79 -55.93
C ILE A 10 79.80 -10.92 -56.86
N ASN A 11 79.52 -12.10 -56.31
CA ASN A 11 79.04 -13.25 -57.08
C ASN A 11 77.53 -13.10 -57.30
N TRP A 12 77.14 -12.57 -58.46
CA TRP A 12 75.75 -12.35 -58.85
C TRP A 12 74.96 -13.63 -59.07
N ASP A 13 75.56 -14.77 -59.26
CA ASP A 13 74.90 -16.05 -59.46
C ASP A 13 74.33 -16.61 -58.13
N ALA A 14 74.81 -16.17 -57.00
CA ALA A 14 74.27 -16.54 -55.70
C ALA A 14 72.92 -15.82 -55.32
N LEU A 15 72.58 -14.81 -56.11
CA LEU A 15 71.35 -14.00 -55.90
C LEU A 15 70.19 -14.40 -56.82
N LYS A 16 70.40 -15.43 -57.65
CA LYS A 16 69.30 -15.93 -58.50
C LYS A 16 68.32 -16.73 -57.63
N PRO A 17 67.01 -16.42 -57.67
CA PRO A 17 66.01 -17.20 -56.91
C PRO A 17 65.99 -18.65 -57.47
N ASP A 18 66.01 -19.61 -56.53
CA ASP A 18 65.87 -21.04 -56.79
C ASP A 18 64.56 -21.32 -57.55
N PRO A 19 64.59 -21.82 -58.82
CA PRO A 19 63.37 -22.03 -59.60
C PRO A 19 62.54 -23.24 -59.15
N ARG A 20 62.90 -23.87 -58.05
CA ARG A 20 62.17 -25.06 -57.62
C ARG A 20 60.84 -24.65 -56.97
N PRO A 21 59.69 -25.13 -57.46
CA PRO A 21 58.40 -24.82 -56.83
C PRO A 21 58.36 -25.37 -55.42
N LYS A 22 58.21 -24.47 -54.43
CA LYS A 22 57.93 -24.87 -53.00
C LYS A 22 56.70 -25.74 -53.03
N LYS A 23 56.80 -27.04 -52.90
CA LYS A 23 55.68 -27.97 -52.67
C LYS A 23 54.95 -27.47 -51.44
N LYS A 24 53.68 -26.92 -51.58
CA LYS A 24 52.77 -26.66 -50.51
C LYS A 24 52.58 -27.98 -49.78
N ARG A 25 53.22 -28.14 -48.61
CA ARG A 25 52.91 -29.21 -47.65
C ARG A 25 51.44 -29.09 -47.27
N ARG A 26 50.56 -29.85 -47.94
CA ARG A 26 49.22 -30.12 -47.44
C ARG A 26 49.40 -30.77 -46.07
N ARG A 27 49.18 -30.02 -45.01
CA ARG A 27 49.07 -30.59 -43.64
C ARG A 27 47.89 -31.53 -43.69
N HIS A 28 48.13 -32.81 -43.87
CA HIS A 28 47.15 -33.84 -43.58
C HIS A 28 46.93 -33.85 -42.06
N ILE A 29 45.84 -33.24 -41.61
CA ILE A 29 45.39 -33.39 -40.23
C ILE A 29 45.17 -34.89 -40.04
N ARG A 30 45.93 -35.50 -39.13
CA ARG A 30 45.77 -36.93 -38.83
C ARG A 30 44.34 -37.21 -38.42
N LYS A 31 43.72 -38.27 -38.94
CA LYS A 31 42.35 -38.68 -38.65
C LYS A 31 42.10 -38.75 -37.14
N SER A 32 43.11 -39.13 -36.34
CA SER A 32 43.08 -39.16 -34.88
C SER A 32 42.90 -37.78 -34.25
N VAL A 33 43.44 -36.70 -34.83
CA VAL A 33 43.28 -35.32 -34.35
C VAL A 33 41.85 -34.83 -34.64
N LEU A 34 41.33 -35.22 -35.81
CA LEU A 34 39.94 -34.88 -36.19
C LEU A 34 38.94 -35.59 -35.29
N ILE A 35 39.17 -36.90 -34.98
CA ILE A 35 38.33 -37.68 -34.07
C ILE A 35 38.41 -37.12 -32.64
N GLY A 36 39.59 -36.73 -32.15
CA GLY A 36 39.75 -36.10 -30.85
C GLY A 36 39.01 -34.75 -30.74
N PHE A 37 39.10 -33.92 -31.80
CA PHE A 37 38.36 -32.66 -31.83
C PHE A 37 36.85 -32.89 -31.87
N LEU A 38 36.37 -33.86 -32.63
CA LEU A 38 34.96 -34.24 -32.69
C LEU A 38 34.44 -34.75 -31.33
N ALA A 39 35.24 -35.56 -30.62
CA ALA A 39 34.90 -36.06 -29.28
C ALA A 39 34.83 -34.93 -28.26
N ILE A 40 35.73 -33.94 -28.31
CA ILE A 40 35.70 -32.74 -27.47
C ILE A 40 34.46 -31.91 -27.77
N VAL A 41 34.11 -31.67 -29.02
CA VAL A 41 32.90 -30.91 -29.42
C VAL A 41 31.64 -31.64 -28.97
N ILE A 42 31.57 -32.97 -29.11
CA ILE A 42 30.46 -33.79 -28.63
C ILE A 42 30.38 -33.74 -27.10
N GLY A 43 31.52 -33.84 -26.40
CA GLY A 43 31.59 -33.74 -24.94
C GLY A 43 31.12 -32.38 -24.40
N ILE A 44 31.58 -31.29 -25.01
CA ILE A 44 31.16 -29.93 -24.69
C ILE A 44 29.65 -29.74 -24.99
N SER A 45 29.20 -30.26 -26.14
CA SER A 45 27.78 -30.24 -26.50
C SER A 45 26.94 -31.01 -25.50
N ALA A 46 27.36 -32.18 -25.05
CA ALA A 46 26.64 -32.99 -24.07
C ALA A 46 26.58 -32.29 -22.67
N ILE A 47 27.64 -31.60 -22.27
CA ILE A 47 27.71 -30.88 -20.98
C ILE A 47 26.85 -29.61 -20.99
N VAL A 48 26.73 -28.91 -22.12
CA VAL A 48 26.05 -27.63 -22.21
C VAL A 48 24.60 -27.76 -22.73
N PHE A 49 24.43 -28.55 -23.81
CA PHE A 49 23.12 -28.63 -24.49
C PHE A 49 22.12 -29.55 -23.81
N VAL A 50 22.55 -30.67 -23.19
CA VAL A 50 21.63 -31.61 -22.54
C VAL A 50 20.98 -30.99 -21.28
N PRO A 51 21.75 -30.38 -20.36
CA PRO A 51 21.12 -29.69 -19.22
C PRO A 51 20.18 -28.57 -19.65
N ASN A 52 20.57 -27.76 -20.63
CA ASN A 52 19.75 -26.69 -21.16
C ASN A 52 18.45 -27.19 -21.79
N TYR A 53 18.53 -28.26 -22.55
CA TYR A 53 17.32 -28.89 -23.11
C TYR A 53 16.38 -29.45 -22.06
N LEU A 54 16.94 -30.13 -21.03
CA LEU A 54 16.12 -30.66 -19.93
C LEU A 54 15.46 -29.55 -19.11
N GLN A 55 16.16 -28.44 -18.86
CA GLN A 55 15.60 -27.30 -18.18
C GLN A 55 14.46 -26.66 -18.99
N GLU A 56 14.66 -26.49 -20.30
CA GLU A 56 13.63 -25.97 -21.20
C GLU A 56 12.39 -26.85 -21.23
N LYS A 57 12.60 -28.19 -21.32
CA LYS A 57 11.51 -29.15 -21.27
C LYS A 57 10.71 -29.03 -19.97
N ARG A 58 11.39 -28.93 -18.82
CA ARG A 58 10.74 -28.77 -17.51
C ARG A 58 9.97 -27.45 -17.38
N LEU A 59 10.50 -26.35 -17.92
CA LEU A 59 9.80 -25.06 -17.95
C LEU A 59 8.54 -25.15 -18.81
N LYS A 60 8.60 -25.82 -19.97
CA LYS A 60 7.40 -26.08 -20.80
C LYS A 60 6.37 -26.96 -20.08
N GLU A 61 6.81 -27.95 -19.34
CA GLU A 61 5.95 -28.82 -18.52
C GLU A 61 5.25 -28.03 -17.38
N LEU A 62 5.87 -26.95 -16.88
CA LEU A 62 5.25 -26.02 -15.93
C LEU A 62 4.20 -25.09 -16.59
N GLY A 63 4.26 -24.86 -17.90
CA GLY A 63 3.31 -24.01 -18.62
C GLY A 63 3.94 -22.84 -19.38
N TYR A 64 5.25 -22.60 -19.25
CA TYR A 64 5.92 -21.48 -19.91
C TYR A 64 6.06 -21.68 -21.42
N ASN A 65 5.78 -20.62 -22.19
CA ASN A 65 6.01 -20.59 -23.63
C ASN A 65 7.49 -20.27 -23.98
N GLN A 66 7.83 -20.33 -25.27
CA GLN A 66 9.23 -20.18 -25.71
C GLN A 66 9.82 -18.78 -25.43
N THR A 67 9.00 -17.73 -25.50
CA THR A 67 9.42 -16.34 -25.22
C THR A 67 9.72 -16.17 -23.75
N GLU A 68 8.80 -16.62 -22.90
CA GLU A 68 8.95 -16.60 -21.43
C GLU A 68 10.19 -17.38 -20.98
N ILE A 69 10.41 -18.57 -21.52
CA ILE A 69 11.62 -19.37 -21.25
C ILE A 69 12.90 -18.62 -21.59
N SER A 70 12.89 -17.87 -22.69
CA SER A 70 14.04 -17.05 -23.08
C SER A 70 14.33 -15.94 -22.07
N HIS A 71 13.28 -15.28 -21.56
CA HIS A 71 13.39 -14.25 -20.52
C HIS A 71 13.81 -14.84 -19.16
N ILE A 72 13.23 -15.97 -18.75
CA ILE A 72 13.63 -16.70 -17.53
C ILE A 72 15.13 -17.02 -17.54
N ARG A 73 15.65 -17.46 -18.68
CA ARG A 73 17.07 -17.77 -18.84
C ARG A 73 17.95 -16.52 -18.79
N SER A 74 17.59 -15.48 -19.53
CA SER A 74 18.36 -14.25 -19.56
C SER A 74 18.39 -13.52 -18.22
N SER A 75 17.33 -13.64 -17.41
CA SER A 75 17.23 -13.10 -16.06
C SER A 75 17.86 -14.00 -14.99
N GLY A 76 18.38 -15.19 -15.34
CA GLY A 76 18.98 -16.11 -14.38
C GLY A 76 18.00 -16.83 -13.45
N LEU A 77 16.70 -16.75 -13.70
CA LEU A 77 15.63 -17.27 -12.83
C LEU A 77 15.37 -18.78 -12.99
N THR A 78 16.03 -19.45 -13.95
CA THR A 78 15.76 -20.85 -14.29
C THR A 78 15.79 -21.79 -13.07
N SER A 79 16.83 -21.70 -12.25
CA SER A 79 17.00 -22.58 -11.09
C SER A 79 15.93 -22.28 -10.04
N TYR A 80 15.64 -21.02 -9.77
CA TYR A 80 14.66 -20.58 -8.80
C TYR A 80 13.25 -21.09 -9.15
N ILE A 81 12.84 -20.91 -10.41
CA ILE A 81 11.51 -21.34 -10.88
C ILE A 81 11.39 -22.88 -10.87
N LEU A 82 12.42 -23.61 -11.36
CA LEU A 82 12.36 -25.07 -11.42
C LEU A 82 12.43 -25.74 -10.04
N GLN A 83 13.16 -25.20 -9.09
CA GLN A 83 13.26 -25.72 -7.74
C GLN A 83 11.91 -25.61 -7.00
N ASN A 84 11.23 -24.48 -7.15
CA ASN A 84 9.98 -24.19 -6.48
C ASN A 84 8.76 -24.59 -7.31
N LYS A 85 8.93 -24.95 -8.57
CA LYS A 85 7.85 -25.29 -9.53
C LYS A 85 6.84 -24.17 -9.71
N TYR A 86 7.28 -22.93 -9.64
CA TYR A 86 6.41 -21.77 -9.76
C TYR A 86 5.95 -21.57 -11.19
N TYR A 87 4.66 -21.33 -11.33
CA TYR A 87 4.00 -20.88 -12.57
C TYR A 87 2.68 -20.22 -12.26
N SER A 88 2.46 -19.07 -12.87
CA SER A 88 1.14 -18.46 -13.11
C SER A 88 1.24 -17.55 -14.33
N PRO A 89 0.13 -17.20 -14.99
CA PRO A 89 0.13 -16.21 -16.07
C PRO A 89 0.67 -14.85 -15.62
N CYS A 90 0.30 -14.41 -14.42
CA CYS A 90 0.78 -13.17 -13.81
C CYS A 90 2.31 -13.18 -13.62
N LEU A 91 2.86 -14.26 -13.05
CA LEU A 91 4.31 -14.44 -12.89
C LEU A 91 5.04 -14.41 -14.24
N ALA A 92 4.53 -15.12 -15.23
CA ALA A 92 5.10 -15.14 -16.58
C ALA A 92 5.11 -13.73 -17.20
N LYS A 93 4.04 -12.98 -17.07
CA LYS A 93 3.91 -11.58 -17.52
C LYS A 93 4.89 -10.65 -16.79
N ALA A 94 5.03 -10.79 -15.46
CA ALA A 94 5.99 -10.01 -14.68
C ALA A 94 7.44 -10.24 -15.13
N ILE A 95 7.80 -11.50 -15.42
CA ILE A 95 9.14 -11.85 -15.94
C ILE A 95 9.36 -11.27 -17.34
N LEU A 96 8.37 -11.34 -18.22
CA LEU A 96 8.44 -10.76 -19.57
C LEU A 96 8.64 -9.24 -19.54
N ASN A 97 7.99 -8.56 -18.62
CA ASN A 97 8.04 -7.11 -18.45
C ASN A 97 9.26 -6.63 -17.65
N ASN A 98 10.12 -7.55 -17.17
CA ASN A 98 11.22 -7.27 -16.24
C ASN A 98 10.77 -6.56 -14.93
N SER A 99 9.52 -6.76 -14.50
CA SER A 99 8.95 -6.23 -13.26
C SER A 99 8.90 -7.25 -12.13
N PHE A 100 9.39 -8.48 -12.37
CA PHE A 100 9.39 -9.52 -11.36
C PHE A 100 10.35 -9.19 -10.21
N ASN A 101 9.82 -9.20 -9.00
CA ASN A 101 10.58 -9.13 -7.75
C ASN A 101 10.34 -10.42 -6.95
N GLN A 102 11.43 -11.13 -6.68
CA GLN A 102 11.39 -12.43 -5.99
C GLN A 102 10.77 -12.37 -4.59
N LYS A 103 10.89 -11.23 -3.89
CA LYS A 103 10.29 -11.01 -2.58
C LYS A 103 8.77 -11.21 -2.62
N TYR A 104 8.12 -10.77 -3.70
CA TYR A 104 6.67 -10.77 -3.83
C TYR A 104 6.14 -11.92 -4.69
N VAL A 105 6.88 -13.04 -4.76
CA VAL A 105 6.49 -14.18 -5.60
C VAL A 105 5.08 -14.69 -5.28
N ALA A 106 4.68 -14.65 -4.01
CA ALA A 106 3.35 -15.08 -3.56
C ALA A 106 2.23 -14.30 -4.26
N LEU A 107 2.36 -12.96 -4.42
CA LEU A 107 1.40 -12.14 -5.13
C LEU A 107 1.27 -12.55 -6.59
N TYR A 108 2.39 -12.72 -7.31
CA TYR A 108 2.36 -13.13 -8.70
C TYR A 108 1.75 -14.53 -8.91
N LEU A 109 1.78 -15.39 -7.89
CA LEU A 109 1.21 -16.74 -7.98
C LEU A 109 -0.31 -16.76 -7.80
N VAL A 110 -0.88 -15.79 -7.11
CA VAL A 110 -2.32 -15.74 -6.78
C VAL A 110 -3.09 -14.69 -7.59
N MET A 111 -2.44 -13.62 -8.01
CA MET A 111 -3.08 -12.58 -8.81
C MET A 111 -3.17 -12.96 -10.30
N SER A 112 -4.09 -12.31 -11.01
CA SER A 112 -4.29 -12.57 -12.44
C SER A 112 -3.38 -11.72 -13.32
N GLU A 113 -3.19 -12.11 -14.57
CA GLU A 113 -2.44 -11.31 -15.54
C GLU A 113 -3.12 -10.00 -15.92
N ASP A 114 -4.44 -9.90 -15.72
CA ASP A 114 -5.22 -8.69 -15.98
C ASP A 114 -5.21 -7.74 -14.77
N ASN A 115 -4.92 -8.28 -13.59
CA ASN A 115 -4.79 -7.53 -12.33
C ASN A 115 -3.41 -7.84 -11.71
N MET A 116 -2.36 -7.24 -12.29
CA MET A 116 -0.99 -7.38 -11.80
C MET A 116 -0.84 -6.69 -10.46
N PRO A 117 0.00 -7.23 -9.55
CA PRO A 117 0.34 -6.53 -8.32
C PRO A 117 0.89 -5.13 -8.62
N ASP A 118 0.39 -4.15 -7.90
CA ASP A 118 0.86 -2.76 -7.95
C ASP A 118 1.70 -2.38 -6.72
N GLU A 119 2.05 -1.10 -6.60
CA GLU A 119 2.87 -0.60 -5.48
C GLU A 119 2.14 -0.74 -4.14
N GLU A 120 0.82 -0.60 -4.12
CA GLU A 120 0.00 -0.73 -2.91
C GLU A 120 -0.06 -2.19 -2.42
N ASP A 121 -0.20 -3.14 -3.33
CA ASP A 121 -0.13 -4.56 -3.02
C ASP A 121 1.24 -4.96 -2.44
N PHE A 122 2.33 -4.44 -3.04
CA PHE A 122 3.68 -4.67 -2.52
C PHE A 122 3.89 -4.05 -1.13
N LEU A 123 3.32 -2.87 -0.92
CA LEU A 123 3.38 -2.18 0.36
C LEU A 123 2.62 -2.97 1.43
N LEU A 124 1.37 -3.32 1.17
CA LEU A 124 0.52 -4.11 2.07
C LEU A 124 1.17 -5.46 2.41
N TYR A 125 1.70 -6.16 1.40
CA TYR A 125 2.44 -7.41 1.60
C TYR A 125 3.62 -7.22 2.55
N SER A 126 4.45 -6.18 2.32
CA SER A 126 5.63 -5.92 3.15
C SER A 126 5.26 -5.55 4.58
N ARG A 127 4.20 -4.78 4.79
CA ARG A 127 3.71 -4.43 6.13
C ARG A 127 3.22 -5.65 6.91
N LEU A 128 2.54 -6.57 6.24
CA LEU A 128 2.10 -7.82 6.87
C LEU A 128 3.29 -8.75 7.19
N GLU A 129 4.29 -8.81 6.30
CA GLU A 129 5.53 -9.55 6.55
C GLU A 129 6.28 -8.98 7.77
N ASP A 130 6.41 -7.65 7.89
CA ASP A 130 6.97 -6.96 9.06
C ASP A 130 6.17 -7.25 10.34
N LYS A 131 4.87 -7.45 10.22
CA LYS A 131 3.98 -7.84 11.32
C LYS A 131 4.12 -9.32 11.69
N GLY A 132 4.82 -10.11 10.87
CA GLY A 132 5.19 -11.50 11.12
C GLY A 132 4.32 -12.53 10.42
N TYR A 133 3.59 -12.16 9.38
CA TYR A 133 2.88 -13.13 8.52
C TYR A 133 3.88 -13.90 7.66
N GLU A 134 3.71 -15.20 7.57
CA GLU A 134 4.53 -16.07 6.72
C GLU A 134 4.02 -16.08 5.27
N THR A 135 4.91 -16.45 4.33
CA THR A 135 4.62 -16.39 2.87
C THR A 135 3.36 -17.17 2.47
N ASP A 136 3.10 -18.32 3.04
CA ASP A 136 1.92 -19.16 2.77
C ASP A 136 0.63 -18.53 3.32
N GLN A 137 0.70 -17.87 4.47
CA GLN A 137 -0.42 -17.11 5.04
C GLN A 137 -0.75 -15.90 4.16
N LEU A 138 0.28 -15.13 3.73
CA LEU A 138 0.13 -14.02 2.81
C LEU A 138 -0.48 -14.50 1.48
N GLN A 139 0.01 -15.61 0.93
CA GLN A 139 -0.55 -16.18 -0.28
C GLN A 139 -2.04 -16.53 -0.11
N ASN A 140 -2.43 -17.13 1.02
CA ASN A 140 -3.83 -17.45 1.31
C ASN A 140 -4.70 -16.18 1.44
N LEU A 141 -4.23 -15.15 2.11
CA LEU A 141 -4.93 -13.87 2.23
C LEU A 141 -5.19 -13.24 0.86
N PHE A 142 -4.13 -13.00 0.08
CA PHE A 142 -4.26 -12.36 -1.24
C PHE A 142 -4.98 -13.22 -2.30
N GLN A 143 -5.09 -14.52 -2.08
CA GLN A 143 -5.88 -15.40 -2.95
C GLN A 143 -7.39 -15.27 -2.71
N ASN A 144 -7.82 -14.94 -1.48
CA ASN A 144 -9.21 -15.01 -1.06
C ASN A 144 -9.84 -13.65 -0.76
N LEU A 145 -9.01 -12.62 -0.51
CA LEU A 145 -9.44 -11.28 -0.07
C LEU A 145 -8.89 -10.21 -0.98
N SER A 146 -9.61 -9.11 -1.09
CA SER A 146 -9.15 -7.86 -1.70
C SER A 146 -8.25 -7.08 -0.73
N ALA A 147 -7.40 -6.17 -1.24
CA ALA A 147 -6.48 -5.38 -0.43
C ALA A 147 -7.19 -4.65 0.73
N TRP A 148 -8.34 -4.04 0.47
CA TRP A 148 -9.14 -3.33 1.49
C TRP A 148 -9.73 -4.25 2.58
N GLU A 149 -9.90 -5.57 2.33
CA GLU A 149 -10.28 -6.56 3.34
C GLU A 149 -9.06 -7.02 4.16
N ILE A 150 -7.88 -6.98 3.58
CA ILE A 150 -6.62 -7.38 4.23
C ILE A 150 -6.07 -6.26 5.11
N THR A 151 -6.22 -5.01 4.70
CA THR A 151 -5.65 -3.83 5.40
C THR A 151 -5.98 -3.75 6.90
N PRO A 152 -7.20 -4.08 7.38
CA PRO A 152 -7.50 -4.12 8.81
C PRO A 152 -6.59 -5.00 9.64
N LEU A 153 -6.00 -6.05 9.05
CA LEU A 153 -5.05 -6.91 9.72
C LEU A 153 -3.77 -6.18 10.15
N LEU A 154 -3.47 -5.02 9.58
CA LEU A 154 -2.39 -4.16 10.03
C LEU A 154 -2.71 -3.50 11.38
N VAL A 155 -3.99 -3.25 11.66
CA VAL A 155 -4.47 -2.61 12.90
C VAL A 155 -4.67 -3.63 14.02
N PHE A 156 -5.17 -4.81 13.71
CA PHE A 156 -5.50 -5.83 14.71
C PHE A 156 -4.28 -6.53 15.30
N ASP A 157 -4.37 -6.94 16.56
CA ASP A 157 -3.47 -7.93 17.18
C ASP A 157 -3.86 -9.34 16.73
N TYR A 158 -3.72 -9.62 15.46
CA TYR A 158 -4.09 -10.89 14.89
C TYR A 158 -3.04 -11.97 15.21
N GLN A 159 -3.50 -13.17 15.58
CA GLN A 159 -2.63 -14.28 16.01
C GLN A 159 -2.47 -15.33 14.92
N TYR A 160 -2.07 -14.94 13.72
CA TYR A 160 -1.68 -15.85 12.62
C TYR A 160 -2.70 -16.97 12.30
N ASN A 161 -3.97 -16.70 12.45
CA ASN A 161 -5.04 -17.63 12.07
C ASN A 161 -5.91 -16.96 11.00
N GLU A 162 -5.40 -16.92 9.79
CA GLU A 162 -5.99 -16.18 8.67
C GLU A 162 -7.32 -16.77 8.20
N GLN A 163 -7.52 -18.10 8.32
CA GLN A 163 -8.73 -18.73 7.79
C GLN A 163 -10.02 -18.24 8.46
N PRO A 164 -10.14 -18.13 9.80
CA PRO A 164 -11.30 -17.54 10.43
C PRO A 164 -11.56 -16.09 10.02
N TYR A 165 -10.50 -15.31 9.74
CA TYR A 165 -10.65 -13.96 9.23
C TYR A 165 -11.20 -13.94 7.79
N ILE A 166 -10.69 -14.81 6.92
CA ILE A 166 -11.19 -14.98 5.55
C ILE A 166 -12.67 -15.38 5.57
N ASP A 167 -13.04 -16.34 6.43
CA ASP A 167 -14.41 -16.81 6.55
C ASP A 167 -15.33 -15.70 7.08
N ASP A 168 -14.87 -14.89 8.02
CA ASP A 168 -15.62 -13.75 8.58
C ASP A 168 -15.83 -12.65 7.52
N CYS A 169 -14.80 -12.27 6.77
CA CYS A 169 -14.93 -11.35 5.64
C CYS A 169 -15.93 -11.87 4.61
N ALA A 170 -15.85 -13.13 4.23
CA ALA A 170 -16.74 -13.74 3.26
C ALA A 170 -18.22 -13.77 3.74
N ALA A 171 -18.44 -13.94 5.05
CA ALA A 171 -19.77 -13.95 5.64
C ALA A 171 -20.41 -12.55 5.76
N ASN A 172 -19.58 -11.51 5.90
CA ASN A 172 -20.01 -10.15 6.23
C ASN A 172 -19.78 -9.13 5.10
N ARG A 173 -19.40 -9.57 3.90
CA ARG A 173 -19.30 -8.68 2.73
C ARG A 173 -20.65 -8.03 2.45
N ASP A 174 -20.62 -6.71 2.25
CA ASP A 174 -21.81 -5.99 1.80
C ASP A 174 -22.08 -6.35 0.35
N GLN A 175 -23.25 -6.93 0.11
CA GLN A 175 -23.70 -7.33 -1.24
C GLN A 175 -24.02 -6.13 -2.13
N ASN A 176 -24.21 -4.95 -1.57
CA ASN A 176 -24.53 -3.71 -2.28
C ASN A 176 -23.29 -2.83 -2.54
N SER A 177 -22.17 -3.11 -1.88
CA SER A 177 -20.91 -2.37 -2.04
C SER A 177 -19.73 -3.36 -2.10
N ALA A 178 -19.05 -3.38 -3.22
CA ALA A 178 -17.89 -4.26 -3.43
C ALA A 178 -16.67 -3.90 -2.57
N SER A 179 -16.72 -2.79 -1.84
CA SER A 179 -15.62 -2.29 -0.99
C SER A 179 -16.03 -2.11 0.47
N SER A 180 -17.13 -2.73 0.89
CA SER A 180 -17.63 -2.63 2.26
C SER A 180 -17.89 -3.98 2.87
N PHE A 181 -17.58 -4.12 4.16
CA PHE A 181 -17.87 -5.31 4.97
C PHE A 181 -17.92 -4.92 6.45
N THR A 182 -18.59 -5.72 7.26
CA THR A 182 -18.66 -5.55 8.71
C THR A 182 -18.01 -6.75 9.37
N LEU A 183 -16.94 -6.54 10.12
CA LEU A 183 -16.25 -7.60 10.85
C LEU A 183 -16.99 -7.95 12.14
N SER A 184 -16.81 -9.19 12.59
CA SER A 184 -17.34 -9.62 13.89
C SER A 184 -16.61 -8.93 15.06
N ASN A 185 -17.27 -8.89 16.22
CA ASN A 185 -16.71 -8.29 17.43
C ASN A 185 -15.40 -8.94 17.92
N SER A 186 -15.02 -10.13 17.40
CA SER A 186 -13.77 -10.78 17.76
C SER A 186 -12.53 -10.04 17.24
N TYR A 187 -12.68 -9.12 16.29
CA TYR A 187 -11.59 -8.31 15.71
C TYR A 187 -11.58 -6.86 16.21
N VAL A 188 -12.45 -6.49 17.14
CA VAL A 188 -12.53 -5.10 17.63
C VAL A 188 -11.23 -4.65 18.26
N ALA A 189 -10.73 -3.49 17.84
CA ALA A 189 -9.57 -2.84 18.42
C ALA A 189 -9.79 -2.57 19.93
N ASN A 190 -8.78 -2.84 20.74
CA ASN A 190 -8.87 -2.80 22.21
C ASN A 190 -7.60 -2.24 22.84
N TYR A 191 -7.60 -2.07 24.18
CA TYR A 191 -6.47 -1.53 24.95
C TYR A 191 -5.37 -2.55 25.30
N ALA A 192 -5.36 -3.74 24.71
CA ALA A 192 -4.25 -4.67 24.92
C ALA A 192 -2.97 -4.18 24.22
N LYS A 193 -1.80 -4.36 24.89
CA LYS A 193 -0.48 -3.98 24.35
C LYS A 193 -0.36 -2.52 23.92
N THR A 194 -0.76 -1.60 24.81
CA THR A 194 -0.61 -0.16 24.58
C THR A 194 0.84 0.28 24.58
N ALA A 195 1.15 1.31 23.80
CA ALA A 195 2.46 1.96 23.77
C ALA A 195 2.29 3.48 23.93
N GLU A 196 3.25 4.11 24.61
CA GLU A 196 3.31 5.57 24.69
C GLU A 196 3.88 6.14 23.39
N ILE A 197 3.28 7.22 22.91
CA ILE A 197 3.66 7.90 21.68
C ILE A 197 4.97 8.65 21.88
N ALA A 198 5.98 8.36 21.07
CA ALA A 198 7.29 8.98 21.17
C ALA A 198 7.36 10.40 20.56
N SER A 199 6.51 10.70 19.58
CA SER A 199 6.48 11.99 18.87
C SER A 199 5.07 12.58 18.88
N PRO A 200 4.57 13.07 20.05
CA PRO A 200 3.20 13.52 20.18
C PRO A 200 2.89 14.84 19.46
N ASP A 201 3.91 15.61 19.08
CA ASP A 201 3.76 16.90 18.40
C ASP A 201 3.53 16.78 16.89
N GLU A 202 3.71 15.60 16.32
CA GLU A 202 3.45 15.37 14.90
C GLU A 202 1.97 15.55 14.56
N ILE A 203 1.66 16.29 13.49
CA ILE A 203 0.28 16.50 13.03
C ILE A 203 -0.39 15.18 12.65
N THR A 204 0.40 14.27 12.11
CA THR A 204 -0.04 12.93 11.69
C THR A 204 0.00 11.89 12.81
N VAL A 205 0.24 12.29 14.06
CA VAL A 205 0.26 11.35 15.19
C VAL A 205 -1.02 10.50 15.26
N LEU A 206 -0.87 9.19 15.37
CA LEU A 206 -2.00 8.29 15.59
C LEU A 206 -2.23 8.12 17.08
N VAL A 207 -3.36 8.63 17.55
CA VAL A 207 -3.84 8.45 18.94
C VAL A 207 -5.06 7.53 18.90
N ASN A 208 -4.99 6.41 19.60
CA ASN A 208 -6.06 5.41 19.65
C ASN A 208 -5.89 4.48 20.87
N LYS A 209 -6.65 3.39 20.93
CA LYS A 209 -6.58 2.40 22.02
C LYS A 209 -5.23 1.70 22.19
N LYS A 210 -4.33 1.81 21.21
CA LYS A 210 -2.98 1.21 21.22
C LYS A 210 -1.88 2.22 21.47
N ASN A 211 -2.04 3.43 20.96
CA ASN A 211 -1.04 4.49 20.98
C ASN A 211 -1.54 5.61 21.89
N LEU A 212 -0.91 5.74 23.04
CA LEU A 212 -1.36 6.64 24.12
C LEU A 212 -0.45 7.86 24.23
N LEU A 213 -1.07 9.02 24.43
CA LEU A 213 -0.34 10.22 24.85
C LEU A 213 0.03 10.12 26.33
N ALA A 214 1.20 10.65 26.70
CA ALA A 214 1.66 10.73 28.07
C ALA A 214 0.69 11.58 28.91
N ALA A 215 0.60 11.28 30.22
CA ALA A 215 -0.34 11.97 31.09
C ALA A 215 -0.05 13.48 31.24
N ASP A 216 1.22 13.87 31.15
CA ASP A 216 1.70 15.26 31.25
C ASP A 216 1.81 15.95 29.89
N TYR A 217 1.45 15.28 28.80
CA TYR A 217 1.51 15.89 27.47
C TYR A 217 0.40 16.92 27.28
N VAL A 218 0.82 18.15 26.99
CA VAL A 218 -0.02 19.27 26.59
C VAL A 218 0.62 19.95 25.37
N PRO A 219 -0.11 20.10 24.27
CA PRO A 219 0.42 20.82 23.11
C PRO A 219 0.84 22.25 23.45
N SER A 220 2.00 22.67 23.01
CA SER A 220 2.57 24.00 23.34
C SER A 220 1.95 25.15 22.52
N ASP A 221 1.24 24.85 21.47
CA ASP A 221 0.66 25.78 20.49
C ASP A 221 -0.87 25.82 20.51
N LEU A 222 -1.49 25.51 21.66
CA LEU A 222 -2.93 25.66 21.86
C LEU A 222 -3.35 27.11 21.76
N VAL A 223 -4.43 27.34 21.00
CA VAL A 223 -5.10 28.63 20.88
C VAL A 223 -6.60 28.46 21.03
N THR A 224 -7.29 29.47 21.56
CA THR A 224 -8.76 29.47 21.59
C THR A 224 -9.30 29.76 20.19
N VAL A 225 -10.23 28.96 19.73
CA VAL A 225 -10.99 29.16 18.49
C VAL A 225 -11.88 30.40 18.67
N ASP A 226 -11.98 31.22 17.62
CA ASP A 226 -12.85 32.41 17.65
C ASP A 226 -14.31 32.04 17.94
N GLU A 227 -14.96 32.80 18.82
CA GLU A 227 -16.35 32.58 19.28
C GLU A 227 -17.38 32.63 18.14
N SER A 228 -16.99 33.17 16.96
CA SER A 228 -17.82 33.09 15.75
C SER A 228 -17.92 31.67 15.16
N TYR A 229 -17.01 30.79 15.55
CA TYR A 229 -16.88 29.43 14.99
C TYR A 229 -16.96 28.31 16.03
N ALA A 230 -16.99 28.65 17.33
CA ALA A 230 -17.06 27.65 18.40
C ALA A 230 -17.77 28.23 19.62
N ILE A 231 -18.25 27.36 20.53
CA ILE A 231 -18.64 27.78 21.87
C ILE A 231 -17.41 28.29 22.65
N ALA A 232 -17.65 29.02 23.75
CA ALA A 232 -16.59 29.56 24.58
C ALA A 232 -15.58 28.49 25.02
N ASP A 233 -14.31 28.88 25.07
CA ASP A 233 -13.18 28.08 25.58
C ASP A 233 -12.81 26.83 24.78
N VAL A 234 -13.29 26.65 23.54
CA VAL A 234 -12.80 25.60 22.65
C VAL A 234 -11.37 25.92 22.21
N GLN A 235 -10.42 25.06 22.54
CA GLN A 235 -9.03 25.20 22.18
C GLN A 235 -8.60 24.12 21.18
N MET A 236 -7.75 24.50 20.25
CA MET A 236 -7.08 23.58 19.31
C MET A 236 -5.63 24.01 19.10
N ARG A 237 -4.78 23.17 18.55
CA ARG A 237 -3.47 23.59 18.05
C ARG A 237 -3.63 24.66 16.98
N SER A 238 -2.71 25.61 16.94
CA SER A 238 -2.86 26.84 16.15
C SER A 238 -3.12 26.60 14.66
N GLU A 239 -2.46 25.62 14.05
CA GLU A 239 -2.67 25.24 12.65
C GLU A 239 -4.07 24.63 12.44
N ALA A 240 -4.46 23.70 13.29
CA ALA A 240 -5.78 23.08 13.25
C ALA A 240 -6.91 24.08 13.49
N ALA A 241 -6.74 25.03 14.43
CA ALA A 241 -7.71 26.10 14.70
C ALA A 241 -7.90 27.01 13.48
N SER A 242 -6.80 27.40 12.84
CA SER A 242 -6.87 28.24 11.61
C SER A 242 -7.59 27.51 10.48
N ALA A 243 -7.27 26.25 10.25
CA ALA A 243 -7.90 25.41 9.24
C ALA A 243 -9.41 25.18 9.55
N PHE A 244 -9.75 25.01 10.82
CA PHE A 244 -11.15 24.83 11.27
C PHE A 244 -11.98 26.10 11.02
N GLN A 245 -11.45 27.27 11.34
CA GLN A 245 -12.11 28.56 11.08
C GLN A 245 -12.30 28.80 9.57
N GLU A 246 -11.30 28.47 8.74
CA GLU A 246 -11.43 28.49 7.26
C GLU A 246 -12.54 27.55 6.78
N MET A 247 -12.61 26.34 7.34
CA MET A 247 -13.63 25.34 7.01
C MET A 247 -15.04 25.85 7.36
N CYS A 248 -15.24 26.39 8.57
CA CYS A 248 -16.52 26.96 9.00
C CYS A 248 -16.95 28.14 8.10
N ALA A 249 -16.03 29.03 7.77
CA ALA A 249 -16.31 30.19 6.91
C ALA A 249 -16.71 29.77 5.48
N ALA A 250 -16.06 28.77 4.92
CA ALA A 250 -16.41 28.23 3.61
C ALA A 250 -17.79 27.55 3.63
N ALA A 251 -18.05 26.70 4.64
CA ALA A 251 -19.34 26.06 4.82
C ALA A 251 -20.48 27.09 4.91
N ALA A 252 -20.30 28.13 5.71
CA ALA A 252 -21.28 29.22 5.84
C ALA A 252 -21.54 29.93 4.51
N SER A 253 -20.52 30.09 3.67
CA SER A 253 -20.67 30.66 2.31
C SER A 253 -21.51 29.79 1.39
N ASP A 254 -21.48 28.48 1.61
CA ASP A 254 -22.24 27.47 0.86
C ASP A 254 -23.63 27.18 1.48
N GLY A 255 -23.94 27.83 2.63
CA GLY A 255 -25.23 27.69 3.33
C GLY A 255 -25.27 26.58 4.38
N ALA A 256 -24.15 25.89 4.63
CA ALA A 256 -24.01 24.93 5.70
C ALA A 256 -23.40 25.59 6.94
N TYR A 257 -24.03 25.42 8.11
CA TYR A 257 -23.64 26.14 9.33
C TYR A 257 -23.39 25.17 10.48
N PHE A 258 -22.17 25.17 11.00
CA PHE A 258 -21.77 24.40 12.17
C PHE A 258 -20.74 25.15 13.00
N TYR A 259 -20.53 24.71 14.21
CA TYR A 259 -19.59 25.29 15.16
C TYR A 259 -18.93 24.21 16.02
N GLY A 260 -17.74 24.51 16.54
CA GLY A 260 -17.00 23.63 17.46
C GLY A 260 -17.65 23.60 18.86
N VAL A 261 -17.83 22.40 19.40
CA VAL A 261 -18.38 22.20 20.75
C VAL A 261 -17.38 21.60 21.72
N LEU A 262 -16.34 20.92 21.23
CA LEU A 262 -15.29 20.33 22.02
C LEU A 262 -13.99 20.31 21.21
N GLY A 263 -12.92 20.90 21.75
CA GLY A 263 -11.57 20.85 21.21
C GLY A 263 -10.64 20.10 22.15
N TYR A 264 -9.51 20.73 22.54
CA TYR A 264 -8.58 20.15 23.49
C TYR A 264 -9.25 19.77 24.81
N ARG A 265 -8.93 18.57 25.28
CA ARG A 265 -9.30 18.08 26.61
C ARG A 265 -8.08 17.47 27.27
N SER A 266 -7.78 17.87 28.53
CA SER A 266 -6.64 17.34 29.26
C SER A 266 -6.79 15.84 29.59
N TYR A 267 -5.68 15.20 29.92
CA TYR A 267 -5.67 13.80 30.37
C TYR A 267 -6.61 13.56 31.55
N GLU A 268 -6.57 14.41 32.58
CA GLU A 268 -7.38 14.28 33.78
C GLU A 268 -8.89 14.55 33.52
N ASP A 269 -9.20 15.52 32.64
CA ASP A 269 -10.58 15.78 32.26
C ASP A 269 -11.14 14.62 31.41
N GLN A 270 -10.32 14.01 30.55
CA GLN A 270 -10.71 12.83 29.77
C GLN A 270 -10.99 11.65 30.69
N LYS A 271 -10.13 11.40 31.69
CA LYS A 271 -10.33 10.36 32.69
C LYS A 271 -11.66 10.55 33.44
N SER A 272 -11.91 11.76 33.93
CA SER A 272 -13.15 12.10 34.64
C SER A 272 -14.39 11.90 33.77
N ALA A 273 -14.30 12.26 32.48
CA ALA A 273 -15.36 12.06 31.50
C ALA A 273 -15.64 10.56 31.28
N TRP A 274 -14.59 9.76 31.06
CA TRP A 274 -14.74 8.32 30.88
C TRP A 274 -15.31 7.62 32.10
N GLU A 275 -14.80 7.93 33.32
CA GLU A 275 -15.29 7.39 34.58
C GLU A 275 -16.78 7.73 34.82
N THR A 276 -17.19 8.94 34.44
CA THR A 276 -18.59 9.37 34.51
C THR A 276 -19.46 8.53 33.57
N ILE A 277 -19.06 8.33 32.32
CA ILE A 277 -19.81 7.51 31.39
C ILE A 277 -19.88 6.06 31.88
N ALA A 278 -18.76 5.51 32.35
CA ALA A 278 -18.71 4.15 32.91
C ALA A 278 -19.63 3.97 34.15
N LEU A 279 -19.67 4.97 35.00
CA LEU A 279 -20.54 4.96 36.20
C LEU A 279 -22.03 4.90 35.81
N TYR A 280 -22.46 5.66 34.82
CA TYR A 280 -23.89 5.75 34.45
C TYR A 280 -24.34 4.68 33.46
N ASN A 281 -23.45 4.22 32.56
CA ASN A 281 -23.82 3.35 31.45
C ASN A 281 -23.11 1.97 31.50
N GLY A 282 -22.12 1.80 32.37
CA GLY A 282 -21.29 0.61 32.47
C GLY A 282 -20.02 0.70 31.63
N GLU A 283 -18.98 -0.05 32.06
CA GLU A 283 -17.66 -0.02 31.46
C GLU A 283 -17.65 -0.43 29.96
N SER A 284 -18.42 -1.47 29.61
CA SER A 284 -18.49 -1.92 28.20
C SER A 284 -19.06 -0.84 27.26
N TYR A 285 -20.04 -0.07 27.75
CA TYR A 285 -20.57 1.07 27.02
C TYR A 285 -19.51 2.19 26.89
N ALA A 286 -18.85 2.51 28.01
CA ALA A 286 -17.80 3.53 28.02
C ALA A 286 -16.62 3.16 27.09
N GLU A 287 -16.20 1.90 27.09
CA GLU A 287 -15.15 1.43 26.20
C GLU A 287 -15.49 1.55 24.70
N ALA A 288 -16.76 1.42 24.34
CA ALA A 288 -17.20 1.56 22.96
C ALA A 288 -17.45 3.03 22.56
N ASN A 289 -17.84 3.91 23.52
CA ASN A 289 -18.33 5.24 23.19
C ASN A 289 -17.45 6.38 23.71
N ALA A 290 -16.35 6.09 24.41
CA ALA A 290 -15.42 7.11 24.87
C ALA A 290 -14.00 6.56 24.98
N ALA A 291 -13.03 7.33 24.56
CA ALA A 291 -11.63 6.98 24.75
C ALA A 291 -11.25 7.12 26.24
N LYS A 292 -10.42 6.18 26.74
CA LYS A 292 -9.73 6.35 28.01
C LYS A 292 -8.72 7.49 27.94
N GLU A 293 -8.29 7.96 29.09
CA GLU A 293 -7.21 8.94 29.21
C GLU A 293 -5.96 8.48 28.43
N GLY A 294 -5.31 9.41 27.75
CA GLY A 294 -4.18 9.15 26.84
C GLY A 294 -4.57 8.61 25.46
N ALA A 295 -5.75 7.96 25.32
CA ALA A 295 -6.23 7.42 24.05
C ALA A 295 -7.15 8.36 23.27
N SER A 296 -7.47 9.54 23.83
CA SER A 296 -8.35 10.53 23.21
C SER A 296 -7.56 11.47 22.30
N GLU A 297 -8.02 11.64 21.07
CA GLU A 297 -7.45 12.62 20.13
C GLU A 297 -7.64 14.07 20.60
N HIS A 298 -8.60 14.34 21.48
CA HIS A 298 -8.76 15.67 22.07
C HIS A 298 -7.56 16.13 22.89
N GLN A 299 -6.82 15.21 23.51
CA GLN A 299 -5.58 15.55 24.21
C GLN A 299 -4.47 16.03 23.26
N SER A 300 -4.52 15.63 21.99
CA SER A 300 -3.56 16.11 20.97
C SER A 300 -3.80 17.55 20.52
N GLY A 301 -4.98 18.12 20.82
CA GLY A 301 -5.41 19.43 20.33
C GLY A 301 -5.69 19.48 18.81
N LEU A 302 -5.74 18.31 18.15
CA LEU A 302 -5.96 18.18 16.71
C LEU A 302 -7.37 17.69 16.37
N ALA A 303 -8.22 17.39 17.35
CA ALA A 303 -9.59 16.94 17.16
C ALA A 303 -10.60 18.01 17.61
N VAL A 304 -11.75 18.02 16.95
CA VAL A 304 -12.88 18.87 17.27
C VAL A 304 -14.19 18.11 17.06
N ASN A 305 -15.10 18.15 18.04
CA ASN A 305 -16.50 17.81 17.80
C ASN A 305 -17.26 19.07 17.36
N ILE A 306 -18.19 18.89 16.43
CA ILE A 306 -18.97 19.97 15.85
C ILE A 306 -20.46 19.72 16.01
N ALA A 307 -21.26 20.78 15.96
CA ALA A 307 -22.72 20.69 15.96
C ALA A 307 -23.31 21.61 14.89
N SER A 308 -24.44 21.21 14.30
CA SER A 308 -25.16 22.07 13.37
C SER A 308 -25.78 23.27 14.11
N THR A 309 -25.69 24.44 13.51
CA THR A 309 -26.18 25.69 14.11
C THR A 309 -27.71 25.78 14.09
N TYR A 310 -28.34 25.36 13.02
CA TYR A 310 -29.77 25.58 12.76
C TYR A 310 -30.63 24.31 12.76
N GLU A 311 -30.00 23.14 12.90
CA GLU A 311 -30.63 21.83 12.75
C GLU A 311 -30.42 20.97 14.00
N SER A 312 -30.46 21.60 15.19
CA SER A 312 -30.20 20.93 16.47
C SER A 312 -31.30 19.93 16.89
N ASP A 313 -32.40 19.87 16.16
CA ASP A 313 -33.51 18.92 16.33
C ASP A 313 -33.36 17.65 15.47
N LYS A 314 -32.31 17.59 14.64
CA LYS A 314 -31.97 16.43 13.79
C LYS A 314 -30.77 15.67 14.34
N GLU A 315 -30.67 14.41 13.99
CA GLU A 315 -29.40 13.70 14.10
C GLU A 315 -28.36 14.40 13.20
N PHE A 316 -27.10 14.48 13.64
CA PHE A 316 -26.08 15.24 12.90
C PHE A 316 -25.90 14.74 11.46
N THR A 317 -26.02 13.43 11.23
CA THR A 317 -25.96 12.79 9.89
C THR A 317 -27.06 13.24 8.93
N ASP A 318 -28.17 13.79 9.45
CA ASP A 318 -29.30 14.26 8.66
C ASP A 318 -29.24 15.77 8.37
N THR A 319 -28.14 16.44 8.78
CA THR A 319 -27.96 17.89 8.62
C THR A 319 -27.23 18.26 7.34
N GLU A 320 -27.47 19.45 6.82
CA GLU A 320 -26.70 20.06 5.72
C GLU A 320 -25.23 20.21 6.11
N ALA A 321 -24.94 20.47 7.39
CA ALA A 321 -23.59 20.57 7.94
C ALA A 321 -22.80 19.28 7.73
N TYR A 322 -23.38 18.11 8.05
CA TYR A 322 -22.73 16.82 7.85
C TYR A 322 -22.49 16.53 6.37
N GLN A 323 -23.48 16.77 5.52
CA GLN A 323 -23.33 16.53 4.07
C GLN A 323 -22.21 17.38 3.48
N TRP A 324 -22.14 18.65 3.86
CA TRP A 324 -21.07 19.55 3.43
C TRP A 324 -19.69 19.08 3.94
N CYS A 325 -19.58 18.73 5.22
CA CYS A 325 -18.33 18.23 5.80
C CYS A 325 -17.84 16.96 5.12
N LYS A 326 -18.74 16.03 4.84
CA LYS A 326 -18.41 14.78 4.13
C LYS A 326 -17.75 15.01 2.76
N GLU A 327 -18.18 16.06 2.05
CA GLU A 327 -17.65 16.39 0.74
C GLU A 327 -16.40 17.29 0.79
N ASN A 328 -16.27 18.12 1.82
CA ASN A 328 -15.33 19.25 1.79
C ASN A 328 -14.27 19.23 2.88
N ALA A 329 -14.51 18.58 4.04
CA ALA A 329 -13.61 18.66 5.21
C ALA A 329 -12.16 18.28 4.88
N ALA A 330 -11.95 17.29 4.02
CA ALA A 330 -10.62 16.86 3.59
C ALA A 330 -9.82 17.99 2.90
N SER A 331 -10.47 18.90 2.18
CA SER A 331 -9.83 20.05 1.55
C SER A 331 -9.29 21.08 2.56
N TYR A 332 -9.76 21.00 3.81
CA TYR A 332 -9.30 21.81 4.93
C TYR A 332 -8.39 21.06 5.89
N GLY A 333 -8.06 19.80 5.58
CA GLY A 333 -7.15 18.99 6.38
C GLY A 333 -7.83 18.15 7.46
N PHE A 334 -9.16 18.06 7.45
CA PHE A 334 -9.94 17.30 8.43
C PHE A 334 -10.49 16.00 7.82
N ILE A 335 -10.54 14.97 8.65
CA ILE A 335 -11.16 13.68 8.36
C ILE A 335 -12.28 13.38 9.35
N GLU A 336 -13.35 12.71 8.91
CA GLU A 336 -14.27 12.02 9.81
C GLU A 336 -13.52 10.85 10.45
N ARG A 337 -13.26 10.96 11.76
CA ARG A 337 -12.32 10.04 12.42
C ARG A 337 -12.90 8.66 12.70
N TYR A 338 -14.18 8.58 13.00
CA TYR A 338 -14.88 7.37 13.40
C TYR A 338 -16.10 7.12 12.49
N PRO A 339 -15.88 6.75 11.22
CA PRO A 339 -16.95 6.57 10.25
C PRO A 339 -17.78 5.31 10.56
N SER A 340 -19.07 5.37 10.24
CA SER A 340 -20.01 4.26 10.40
C SER A 340 -19.60 3.02 9.60
N GLY A 341 -19.75 1.84 10.19
CA GLY A 341 -19.37 0.54 9.61
C GLY A 341 -17.89 0.19 9.77
N LYS A 342 -17.12 1.02 10.49
CA LYS A 342 -15.69 0.82 10.76
C LYS A 342 -15.39 0.67 12.27
N GLU A 343 -16.39 0.43 13.08
CA GLU A 343 -16.29 0.36 14.54
C GLU A 343 -15.35 -0.76 15.01
N SER A 344 -15.31 -1.88 14.29
CA SER A 344 -14.37 -2.98 14.59
C SER A 344 -12.91 -2.55 14.43
N ILE A 345 -12.61 -1.67 13.48
CA ILE A 345 -11.26 -1.21 13.15
C ILE A 345 -10.83 -0.09 14.08
N THR A 346 -11.68 0.93 14.28
CA THR A 346 -11.38 2.07 15.15
C THR A 346 -11.49 1.70 16.63
N GLY A 347 -12.33 0.70 16.94
CA GLY A 347 -12.65 0.29 18.31
C GLY A 347 -13.65 1.20 19.01
N PHE A 348 -14.21 2.18 18.31
CA PHE A 348 -15.20 3.12 18.84
C PHE A 348 -16.48 3.10 17.99
N THR A 349 -17.60 3.40 18.60
CA THR A 349 -18.86 3.68 17.92
C THR A 349 -18.68 4.84 16.94
N ALA A 350 -19.41 4.85 15.85
CA ALA A 350 -19.36 5.93 14.88
C ALA A 350 -19.67 7.30 15.53
N GLU A 351 -18.82 8.29 15.25
CA GLU A 351 -18.95 9.67 15.73
C GLU A 351 -18.91 10.62 14.52
N PRO A 352 -20.04 10.85 13.85
CA PRO A 352 -20.11 11.64 12.62
C PRO A 352 -19.79 13.13 12.83
N ASP A 353 -19.82 13.59 14.09
CA ASP A 353 -19.48 14.95 14.50
C ASP A 353 -18.01 15.10 14.95
N HIS A 354 -17.24 14.03 15.02
CA HIS A 354 -15.83 14.05 15.43
C HIS A 354 -14.91 14.16 14.23
N TYR A 355 -14.25 15.30 14.09
CA TYR A 355 -13.29 15.59 13.01
C TYR A 355 -11.87 15.69 13.55
N ARG A 356 -10.92 15.03 12.84
CA ARG A 356 -9.50 15.07 13.16
C ARG A 356 -8.72 15.82 12.08
N TYR A 357 -7.91 16.80 12.51
CA TYR A 357 -6.94 17.48 11.64
C TYR A 357 -5.69 16.64 11.44
N VAL A 358 -5.31 16.39 10.19
CA VAL A 358 -4.13 15.61 9.77
C VAL A 358 -3.31 16.32 8.68
N GLY A 359 -3.68 17.57 8.35
CA GLY A 359 -3.12 18.30 7.20
C GLY A 359 -3.82 17.97 5.88
N LYS A 360 -3.82 18.94 4.96
CA LYS A 360 -4.64 18.86 3.72
C LYS A 360 -4.30 17.65 2.85
N ASP A 361 -3.01 17.40 2.62
CA ASP A 361 -2.57 16.31 1.73
C ASP A 361 -2.97 14.93 2.28
N ILE A 362 -2.76 14.71 3.57
CA ILE A 362 -3.12 13.45 4.22
C ILE A 362 -4.64 13.28 4.31
N ALA A 363 -5.38 14.33 4.66
CA ALA A 363 -6.84 14.26 4.73
C ALA A 363 -7.47 13.89 3.38
N GLN A 364 -6.99 14.48 2.28
CA GLN A 364 -7.44 14.16 0.93
C GLN A 364 -7.09 12.71 0.54
N ALA A 365 -5.89 12.26 0.88
CA ALA A 365 -5.46 10.89 0.62
C ALA A 365 -6.28 9.86 1.42
N VAL A 366 -6.55 10.12 2.70
CA VAL A 366 -7.45 9.28 3.54
C VAL A 366 -8.84 9.21 2.94
N ALA A 367 -9.43 10.36 2.60
CA ALA A 367 -10.76 10.42 1.99
C ALA A 367 -10.83 9.65 0.65
N ALA A 368 -9.79 9.76 -0.18
CA ALA A 368 -9.72 9.07 -1.46
C ALA A 368 -9.52 7.55 -1.33
N SER A 369 -8.80 7.09 -0.30
CA SER A 369 -8.52 5.67 -0.08
C SER A 369 -9.73 4.88 0.45
N GLY A 370 -10.68 5.53 1.12
CA GLY A 370 -11.78 4.88 1.84
C GLY A 370 -11.35 4.12 3.10
N LEU A 371 -10.08 4.23 3.49
CA LEU A 371 -9.53 3.64 4.71
C LEU A 371 -9.87 4.50 5.94
N THR A 372 -9.95 3.87 7.10
CA THR A 372 -9.90 4.60 8.38
C THR A 372 -8.52 5.22 8.56
N TYR A 373 -8.41 6.21 9.45
CA TYR A 373 -7.10 6.79 9.76
C TYR A 373 -6.14 5.76 10.38
N ASP A 374 -6.66 4.81 11.16
CA ASP A 374 -5.87 3.70 11.71
C ASP A 374 -5.25 2.84 10.62
N GLU A 375 -6.03 2.44 9.62
CA GLU A 375 -5.57 1.66 8.47
C GLU A 375 -4.58 2.45 7.61
N TYR A 376 -4.93 3.70 7.30
CA TYR A 376 -4.08 4.58 6.49
C TYR A 376 -2.72 4.81 7.16
N TYR A 377 -2.73 5.09 8.46
CA TYR A 377 -1.50 5.25 9.23
C TYR A 377 -0.66 3.97 9.23
N ALA A 378 -1.26 2.82 9.51
CA ALA A 378 -0.55 1.55 9.54
C ALA A 378 0.06 1.18 8.18
N LEU A 379 -0.63 1.49 7.09
CA LEU A 379 -0.17 1.18 5.73
C LEU A 379 0.89 2.17 5.25
N TYR A 380 0.67 3.49 5.38
CA TYR A 380 1.46 4.52 4.70
C TYR A 380 2.36 5.34 5.63
N LEU A 381 1.95 5.61 6.88
CA LEU A 381 2.62 6.59 7.75
C LEU A 381 3.45 5.95 8.87
N ALA A 382 3.11 4.75 9.32
CA ALA A 382 3.84 4.08 10.39
C ALA A 382 5.33 3.90 10.02
N PRO A 383 6.26 3.98 10.98
CA PRO A 383 7.69 3.77 10.71
C PRO A 383 7.95 2.43 10.00
N TRP A 384 8.91 2.45 9.07
CA TRP A 384 9.33 1.25 8.35
C TRP A 384 10.51 0.58 9.05
N ASN A 385 10.49 -0.75 9.10
CA ASN A 385 11.63 -1.52 9.56
C ASN A 385 12.73 -1.62 8.49
N ASP A 386 12.35 -1.56 7.22
CA ASP A 386 13.25 -1.58 6.07
C ASP A 386 13.18 -0.25 5.29
N GLU A 387 14.17 0.61 5.47
CA GLU A 387 14.27 1.92 4.80
C GLU A 387 14.32 1.81 3.26
N THR A 388 14.71 0.64 2.70
CA THR A 388 14.75 0.41 1.25
C THR A 388 13.35 0.27 0.64
N LEU A 389 12.36 0.02 1.48
CA LEU A 389 10.95 -0.12 1.09
C LEU A 389 10.16 1.16 1.30
N LYS A 390 10.79 2.24 1.81
CA LYS A 390 10.13 3.55 1.89
C LYS A 390 9.71 3.95 0.48
N PRO A 391 8.42 4.04 0.23
CA PRO A 391 7.96 4.58 -1.04
C PRO A 391 8.37 6.04 -1.07
N ASP A 392 9.32 6.39 -1.95
CA ASP A 392 9.69 7.78 -2.17
C ASP A 392 8.44 8.57 -2.61
N GLY A 393 7.82 9.28 -1.66
CA GLY A 393 6.73 10.20 -1.93
C GLY A 393 5.32 9.59 -2.05
N LEU A 394 5.02 8.42 -1.47
CA LEU A 394 3.66 7.84 -1.48
C LEU A 394 2.61 8.78 -0.88
N ALA A 395 2.93 9.55 0.15
CA ALA A 395 2.01 10.56 0.68
C ALA A 395 1.70 11.67 -0.33
N SER A 396 2.61 11.98 -1.26
CA SER A 396 2.42 12.99 -2.31
C SER A 396 1.84 12.41 -3.61
N ASN A 397 2.03 11.12 -3.88
CA ASN A 397 1.56 10.49 -5.12
C ASN A 397 0.09 10.05 -5.06
N HIS A 398 -0.43 9.68 -3.86
CA HIS A 398 -1.85 9.38 -3.72
C HIS A 398 -2.74 10.61 -3.91
N ALA A 399 -2.29 11.79 -3.49
CA ALA A 399 -2.99 13.04 -3.81
C ALA A 399 -3.03 13.33 -5.32
N SER A 400 -2.07 12.81 -6.10
CA SER A 400 -2.00 12.99 -7.56
C SER A 400 -2.68 11.89 -8.36
N ALA A 401 -2.70 10.65 -7.88
CA ALA A 401 -3.25 9.50 -8.61
C ALA A 401 -4.78 9.39 -8.50
N SER A 402 -5.37 9.81 -7.37
CA SER A 402 -6.82 9.79 -7.17
C SER A 402 -7.58 10.94 -7.83
N ALA A 403 -6.87 11.93 -8.40
CA ALA A 403 -7.48 13.04 -9.15
C ALA A 403 -7.90 12.67 -10.59
N SER A 404 -7.81 11.41 -11.00
CA SER A 404 -8.47 10.97 -12.24
C SER A 404 -9.96 10.78 -11.95
N PRO A 405 -10.86 11.61 -12.53
CA PRO A 405 -12.28 11.43 -12.32
C PRO A 405 -12.66 10.05 -12.85
N VAL A 406 -13.14 9.18 -11.98
CA VAL A 406 -13.88 8.00 -12.41
C VAL A 406 -15.00 8.53 -13.30
N SER A 407 -14.90 8.20 -14.59
CA SER A 407 -15.88 8.59 -15.59
C SER A 407 -17.26 8.11 -15.15
N THR A 408 -18.10 9.03 -14.70
CA THR A 408 -19.52 8.83 -14.39
C THR A 408 -20.35 8.48 -15.64
N ALA A 409 -19.73 8.07 -16.73
CA ALA A 409 -20.39 7.74 -17.99
C ALA A 409 -20.94 6.30 -18.07
N GLN A 410 -20.77 5.45 -17.06
CA GLN A 410 -21.21 4.06 -17.12
C GLN A 410 -22.37 3.70 -16.18
N ALA A 411 -22.80 4.61 -15.30
CA ALA A 411 -23.94 4.41 -14.41
C ALA A 411 -25.28 4.93 -14.97
N ALA A 412 -25.30 5.63 -16.11
CA ALA A 412 -26.51 6.21 -16.69
C ALA A 412 -27.22 5.37 -17.77
N ALA A 413 -26.72 4.16 -18.06
CA ALA A 413 -27.28 3.30 -19.14
C ALA A 413 -28.25 2.22 -18.66
N ALA A 414 -28.60 2.13 -17.37
CA ALA A 414 -29.42 1.07 -16.81
C ALA A 414 -30.79 1.52 -16.24
N ALA A 415 -31.23 2.75 -16.42
CA ALA A 415 -32.53 3.21 -15.93
C ALA A 415 -33.26 4.06 -16.99
N ALA A 416 -33.78 3.40 -18.03
CA ALA A 416 -34.82 3.98 -18.85
C ALA A 416 -36.11 3.15 -18.65
N PRO A 417 -37.19 3.71 -18.07
CA PRO A 417 -38.47 3.02 -18.05
C PRO A 417 -39.11 3.05 -19.45
N SER A 418 -39.48 1.89 -19.94
CA SER A 418 -40.27 1.73 -21.13
C SER A 418 -41.64 2.42 -20.95
N ALA A 419 -41.89 3.46 -21.72
CA ALA A 419 -43.22 4.05 -21.85
C ALA A 419 -44.12 3.11 -22.63
N SER A 420 -45.10 2.54 -21.97
CA SER A 420 -46.25 1.89 -22.64
C SER A 420 -47.31 2.95 -22.95
N SER A 421 -47.54 3.15 -24.23
CA SER A 421 -48.69 3.88 -24.81
C SER A 421 -50.02 3.18 -24.46
N GLY A 422 -50.88 3.88 -23.76
CA GLY A 422 -52.27 3.52 -23.60
C GLY A 422 -53.13 4.77 -23.82
N SER A 423 -53.76 4.90 -24.97
CA SER A 423 -54.73 5.92 -25.27
C SER A 423 -56.14 5.54 -24.77
N PRO A 424 -57.11 6.48 -24.75
CA PRO A 424 -58.16 6.58 -23.78
C PRO A 424 -59.49 5.94 -24.22
N GLN A 425 -60.26 5.60 -23.24
CA GLN A 425 -61.74 5.78 -23.29
C GLN A 425 -62.23 6.23 -21.94
#